data_59074bc4f21b7ed66b79e2ff674646fd
#
_entry.id   59074bc4f21b7ed66b79e2ff674646fd
#
_cell.length_a   1.000
_cell.length_b   1.000
_cell.length_c   1.000
_cell.angle_alpha   90.00
_cell.angle_beta   90.00
_cell.angle_gamma   90.00
#
_symmetry.space_group_name_H-M   'P 1'
#
loop_
_entity.id
_entity.type
_entity.pdbx_description
1 polymer ?
#
loop_
_entity_poly.entity_id
_entity_poly.type
_entity_poly.pdbx_seq_one_letter_code
_entity_poly.pdbx_strand_id
1 'polypeptide(L)'
;VIGAPLFIISGPELVIAQCKAGVIGSFPALNARPQHVLEEWIVRIKTELAEYQEQNPDAKVAPFAVNQICHGSNDRLMDDMATCVKHEVPIIITSLRPPAELVEAAHSYGGLVFHDVINVRHAKKAAEQGVDGLILVCAGAGGHAGVLSPFALVREVKEWFDGTIILSGSIGDGYSVASSIALGADFAYLGTRFIATKEANADPEYKKMLEDSAANDIVYSSLFTGVHGNYLKPSIVNAGMDPENLPEADKSTMNFGSGGNTKSKAWKDIWGCGQGIGRIEDSPPVADLVSRLSEEFNDAKDAFLSLIHISEPTRPSLI
;
A
#
# COMPACT_ATOMS: atom_id res chain seq x y z
N VAL A 1 5.05 -8.37 -4.74
CA VAL A 1 4.12 -7.71 -3.81
C VAL A 1 4.84 -6.60 -3.07
N ILE A 2 4.13 -5.51 -2.80
CA ILE A 2 4.58 -4.40 -1.95
C ILE A 2 3.59 -4.26 -0.79
N GLY A 3 4.07 -4.23 0.45
CA GLY A 3 3.27 -3.84 1.61
C GLY A 3 3.11 -2.33 1.64
N ALA A 4 1.87 -1.85 1.63
CA ALA A 4 1.57 -0.41 1.64
C ALA A 4 2.03 0.26 2.95
N PRO A 5 2.49 1.53 2.91
CA PRO A 5 2.83 2.27 4.11
C PRO A 5 1.57 2.62 4.90
N LEU A 6 1.44 2.09 6.09
CA LEU A 6 0.25 2.23 6.93
C LEU A 6 0.53 3.24 8.05
N PHE A 7 -0.23 4.33 8.06
CA PHE A 7 -0.07 5.38 9.08
C PHE A 7 -0.30 4.79 10.49
N ILE A 8 0.61 5.08 11.42
CA ILE A 8 0.70 4.55 12.79
C ILE A 8 1.08 3.05 12.84
N ILE A 9 0.67 2.24 11.89
CA ILE A 9 0.74 0.77 11.92
C ILE A 9 2.08 0.23 11.42
N SER A 10 2.59 0.77 10.30
CA SER A 10 3.88 0.34 9.76
C SER A 10 5.03 0.90 10.58
N GLY A 11 5.81 0.01 11.17
CA GLY A 11 7.06 0.27 11.86
C GLY A 11 8.14 -0.71 11.41
N PRO A 12 9.35 -0.64 12.01
CA PRO A 12 10.46 -1.52 11.64
C PRO A 12 10.10 -3.01 11.71
N GLU A 13 9.32 -3.43 12.71
CA GLU A 13 8.93 -4.82 12.91
C GLU A 13 8.20 -5.37 11.68
N LEU A 14 7.18 -4.66 11.20
CA LEU A 14 6.40 -5.06 10.03
C LEU A 14 7.25 -5.02 8.76
N VAL A 15 8.00 -3.95 8.55
CA VAL A 15 8.84 -3.77 7.35
C VAL A 15 9.92 -4.85 7.26
N ILE A 16 10.62 -5.13 8.36
CA ILE A 16 11.65 -6.17 8.41
C ILE A 16 11.05 -7.55 8.12
N ALA A 17 9.91 -7.87 8.73
CA ALA A 17 9.23 -9.13 8.50
C ALA A 17 8.79 -9.29 7.03
N GLN A 18 8.26 -8.23 6.42
CA GLN A 18 7.89 -8.21 5.00
C GLN A 18 9.11 -8.42 4.09
N CYS A 19 10.21 -7.69 4.33
CA CYS A 19 11.41 -7.80 3.52
C CYS A 19 12.07 -9.18 3.64
N LYS A 20 12.14 -9.75 4.85
CA LYS A 20 12.64 -11.12 5.09
C LYS A 20 11.78 -12.18 4.39
N ALA A 21 10.48 -11.95 4.24
CA ALA A 21 9.57 -12.82 3.52
C ALA A 21 9.56 -12.59 1.98
N GLY A 22 10.41 -11.70 1.45
CA GLY A 22 10.51 -11.42 0.02
C GLY A 22 9.48 -10.42 -0.52
N VAL A 23 8.82 -9.66 0.35
CA VAL A 23 7.88 -8.59 0.01
C VAL A 23 8.52 -7.24 0.29
N ILE A 24 8.40 -6.29 -0.64
CA ILE A 24 8.88 -4.92 -0.41
C ILE A 24 8.07 -4.32 0.75
N GLY A 25 8.69 -4.15 1.91
CA GLY A 25 8.08 -3.53 3.08
C GLY A 25 8.15 -2.01 3.01
N SER A 26 7.14 -1.32 3.53
CA SER A 26 7.17 0.14 3.54
C SER A 26 6.55 0.76 4.79
N PHE A 27 6.99 1.98 5.12
CA PHE A 27 6.44 2.76 6.21
C PHE A 27 6.42 4.25 5.89
N PRO A 28 5.47 5.03 6.43
CA PRO A 28 5.48 6.48 6.33
C PRO A 28 6.59 7.09 7.18
N ALA A 29 7.40 8.01 6.63
CA ALA A 29 8.40 8.76 7.41
C ALA A 29 7.77 9.45 8.63
N LEU A 30 6.53 9.93 8.49
CA LEU A 30 5.77 10.56 9.57
C LEU A 30 5.39 9.64 10.74
N ASN A 31 5.54 8.32 10.63
CA ASN A 31 5.36 7.39 11.76
C ASN A 31 6.53 7.45 12.74
N ALA A 32 7.72 7.72 12.26
CA ALA A 32 8.90 7.92 13.09
C ALA A 32 8.84 9.29 13.78
N ARG A 33 8.59 9.32 15.07
CA ARG A 33 8.42 10.53 15.88
C ARG A 33 9.20 10.44 17.18
N PRO A 34 9.97 11.48 17.53
CA PRO A 34 10.30 12.71 16.75
C PRO A 34 11.14 12.41 15.49
N GLN A 35 11.47 13.44 14.70
CA GLN A 35 12.08 13.30 13.36
C GLN A 35 13.35 12.43 13.36
N HIS A 36 14.25 12.58 14.34
CA HIS A 36 15.51 11.82 14.40
C HIS A 36 15.28 10.29 14.50
N VAL A 37 14.13 9.83 14.96
CA VAL A 37 13.76 8.40 15.03
C VAL A 37 13.69 7.78 13.63
N LEU A 38 13.49 8.59 12.57
CA LEU A 38 13.51 8.09 11.19
C LEU A 38 14.86 7.48 10.84
N GLU A 39 15.96 8.13 11.22
CA GLU A 39 17.30 7.61 11.02
C GLU A 39 17.52 6.30 11.78
N GLU A 40 17.08 6.24 13.03
CA GLU A 40 17.20 5.02 13.85
C GLU A 40 16.46 3.84 13.21
N TRP A 41 15.24 4.08 12.69
CA TRP A 41 14.46 3.04 12.00
C TRP A 41 15.13 2.56 10.71
N ILE A 42 15.63 3.48 9.88
CA ILE A 42 16.31 3.13 8.64
C ILE A 42 17.57 2.30 8.93
N VAL A 43 18.39 2.74 9.89
CA VAL A 43 19.61 2.02 10.29
C VAL A 43 19.26 0.62 10.81
N ARG A 44 18.26 0.51 11.70
CA ARG A 44 17.81 -0.78 12.23
C ARG A 44 17.34 -1.72 11.11
N ILE A 45 16.48 -1.25 10.19
CA ILE A 45 15.98 -2.05 9.07
C ILE A 45 17.15 -2.54 8.22
N LYS A 46 18.06 -1.66 7.81
CA LYS A 46 19.23 -2.04 7.00
C LYS A 46 20.10 -3.07 7.69
N THR A 47 20.38 -2.88 8.98
CA THR A 47 21.22 -3.80 9.77
C THR A 47 20.57 -5.17 9.88
N GLU A 48 19.31 -5.25 10.33
CA GLU A 48 18.63 -6.53 10.51
C GLU A 48 18.41 -7.29 9.20
N LEU A 49 18.21 -6.60 8.08
CA LEU A 49 18.08 -7.24 6.76
C LEU A 49 19.43 -7.75 6.27
N ALA A 50 20.52 -7.00 6.47
CA ALA A 50 21.87 -7.43 6.10
C ALA A 50 22.32 -8.66 6.91
N GLU A 51 22.14 -8.62 8.23
CA GLU A 51 22.44 -9.76 9.13
C GLU A 51 21.62 -11.01 8.74
N TYR A 52 20.33 -10.83 8.41
CA TYR A 52 19.49 -11.95 7.98
C TYR A 52 19.96 -12.53 6.64
N GLN A 53 20.32 -11.69 5.66
CA GLN A 53 20.84 -12.13 4.37
C GLN A 53 22.17 -12.87 4.51
N GLU A 54 23.06 -12.41 5.41
CA GLU A 54 24.33 -13.09 5.70
C GLU A 54 24.12 -14.47 6.31
N GLN A 55 23.16 -14.59 7.25
CA GLN A 55 22.79 -15.87 7.88
C GLN A 55 22.01 -16.80 6.95
N ASN A 56 21.35 -16.26 5.94
CA ASN A 56 20.49 -16.99 4.99
C ASN A 56 20.84 -16.58 3.54
N PRO A 57 21.99 -17.03 2.99
CA PRO A 57 22.49 -16.57 1.69
C PRO A 57 21.52 -16.83 0.52
N ASP A 58 20.72 -17.88 0.61
CA ASP A 58 19.74 -18.26 -0.43
C ASP A 58 18.39 -17.54 -0.28
N ALA A 59 18.17 -16.78 0.80
CA ALA A 59 16.94 -16.05 1.02
C ALA A 59 16.82 -14.88 0.04
N LYS A 60 15.60 -14.68 -0.48
CA LYS A 60 15.29 -13.51 -1.34
C LYS A 60 14.80 -12.36 -0.48
N VAL A 61 15.71 -11.66 0.17
CA VAL A 61 15.39 -10.48 0.96
C VAL A 61 15.02 -9.32 0.02
N ALA A 62 13.80 -8.79 0.18
CA ALA A 62 13.35 -7.65 -0.61
C ALA A 62 13.90 -6.32 -0.05
N PRO A 63 14.05 -5.27 -0.89
CA PRO A 63 14.33 -3.93 -0.41
C PRO A 63 13.14 -3.35 0.37
N PHE A 64 13.39 -2.28 1.13
CA PHE A 64 12.33 -1.52 1.79
C PHE A 64 12.07 -0.17 1.13
N ALA A 65 10.93 0.43 1.44
CA ALA A 65 10.55 1.75 0.97
C ALA A 65 10.17 2.69 2.11
N VAL A 66 10.41 3.99 1.93
CA VAL A 66 9.95 5.05 2.84
C VAL A 66 8.95 5.93 2.12
N ASN A 67 7.75 6.11 2.70
CA ASN A 67 6.74 6.98 2.14
C ASN A 67 6.89 8.41 2.63
N GLN A 68 6.83 9.35 1.68
CA GLN A 68 6.91 10.80 1.86
C GLN A 68 5.60 11.46 1.43
N ILE A 69 4.95 12.16 2.36
CA ILE A 69 3.71 12.92 2.08
C ILE A 69 4.07 14.28 1.50
N CYS A 70 3.91 14.45 0.20
CA CYS A 70 4.19 15.69 -0.54
C CYS A 70 3.04 16.70 -0.38
N HIS A 71 2.94 17.32 0.80
CA HIS A 71 1.92 18.32 1.12
C HIS A 71 2.53 19.52 1.82
N GLY A 72 1.99 20.72 1.54
CA GLY A 72 2.53 21.98 2.11
C GLY A 72 2.45 22.10 3.63
N SER A 73 1.63 21.27 4.30
CA SER A 73 1.58 21.19 5.76
C SER A 73 2.57 20.19 6.36
N ASN A 74 3.29 19.42 5.54
CA ASN A 74 4.34 18.53 6.03
C ASN A 74 5.64 19.34 6.15
N ASP A 75 5.89 19.87 7.33
CA ASP A 75 7.06 20.70 7.66
C ASP A 75 8.37 19.89 7.76
N ARG A 76 8.30 18.56 7.80
CA ARG A 76 9.45 17.65 7.89
C ARG A 76 9.92 17.10 6.54
N LEU A 77 9.18 17.34 5.45
CA LEU A 77 9.37 16.64 4.17
C LEU A 77 10.82 16.63 3.69
N MET A 78 11.47 17.79 3.69
CA MET A 78 12.84 17.90 3.18
C MET A 78 13.88 17.33 4.14
N ASP A 79 13.67 17.45 5.46
CA ASP A 79 14.55 16.86 6.47
C ASP A 79 14.46 15.31 6.45
N ASP A 80 13.24 14.79 6.31
CA ASP A 80 13.00 13.35 6.16
C ASP A 80 13.60 12.82 4.85
N MET A 81 13.49 13.58 3.74
CA MET A 81 14.12 13.21 2.47
C MET A 81 15.65 13.26 2.56
N ALA A 82 16.23 14.27 3.22
CA ALA A 82 17.68 14.35 3.44
C ALA A 82 18.20 13.13 4.23
N THR A 83 17.42 12.65 5.21
CA THR A 83 17.73 11.42 5.94
C THR A 83 17.67 10.19 5.02
N CYS A 84 16.68 10.10 4.13
CA CYS A 84 16.59 9.04 3.14
C CYS A 84 17.78 9.04 2.16
N VAL A 85 18.19 10.21 1.68
CA VAL A 85 19.38 10.38 0.81
C VAL A 85 20.66 9.95 1.52
N LYS A 86 20.87 10.41 2.77
CA LYS A 86 22.02 10.06 3.60
C LYS A 86 22.21 8.54 3.73
N HIS A 87 21.12 7.82 3.83
CA HIS A 87 21.12 6.38 4.00
C HIS A 87 20.82 5.60 2.72
N GLU A 88 20.75 6.26 1.57
CA GLU A 88 20.49 5.64 0.26
C GLU A 88 19.30 4.68 0.32
N VAL A 89 18.13 5.18 0.78
CA VAL A 89 16.91 4.38 0.87
C VAL A 89 16.53 3.88 -0.54
N PRO A 90 16.38 2.56 -0.77
CA PRO A 90 16.26 2.03 -2.12
C PRO A 90 15.04 2.54 -2.91
N ILE A 91 13.92 2.76 -2.20
CA ILE A 91 12.64 3.14 -2.81
C ILE A 91 11.99 4.25 -1.98
N ILE A 92 11.64 5.33 -2.63
CA ILE A 92 10.82 6.41 -2.05
C ILE A 92 9.41 6.29 -2.63
N ILE A 93 8.40 6.18 -1.76
CA ILE A 93 7.00 6.26 -2.16
C ILE A 93 6.53 7.68 -1.89
N THR A 94 5.92 8.34 -2.87
CA THR A 94 5.43 9.73 -2.72
C THR A 94 3.92 9.79 -2.93
N SER A 95 3.25 10.65 -2.15
CA SER A 95 1.80 10.78 -2.17
C SER A 95 1.37 12.24 -2.27
N LEU A 96 0.22 12.51 -2.88
CA LEU A 96 -0.47 13.78 -3.04
C LEU A 96 0.06 14.66 -4.18
N ARG A 97 1.09 15.49 -3.98
CA ARG A 97 1.61 16.40 -5.02
C ARG A 97 2.71 15.72 -5.84
N PRO A 98 2.87 16.11 -7.12
CA PRO A 98 3.99 15.63 -7.93
C PRO A 98 5.34 15.95 -7.25
N PRO A 99 6.26 14.98 -7.20
CA PRO A 99 7.42 15.01 -6.29
C PRO A 99 8.75 15.41 -6.96
N ALA A 100 8.79 16.40 -7.86
CA ALA A 100 9.99 16.72 -8.66
C ALA A 100 11.30 16.77 -7.85
N GLU A 101 11.30 17.52 -6.73
CA GLU A 101 12.48 17.67 -5.87
C GLU A 101 12.90 16.36 -5.20
N LEU A 102 11.93 15.50 -4.86
CA LEU A 102 12.20 14.20 -4.26
C LEU A 102 12.72 13.19 -5.30
N VAL A 103 12.25 13.29 -6.54
CA VAL A 103 12.75 12.47 -7.67
C VAL A 103 14.22 12.78 -7.90
N GLU A 104 14.60 14.06 -8.04
CA GLU A 104 15.98 14.49 -8.20
C GLU A 104 16.86 13.99 -7.03
N ALA A 105 16.38 14.16 -5.80
CA ALA A 105 17.10 13.74 -4.61
C ALA A 105 17.29 12.20 -4.56
N ALA A 106 16.28 11.41 -4.88
CA ALA A 106 16.38 9.95 -4.90
C ALA A 106 17.29 9.46 -6.03
N HIS A 107 17.16 10.01 -7.23
CA HIS A 107 18.00 9.65 -8.37
C HIS A 107 19.48 10.00 -8.16
N SER A 108 19.81 10.98 -7.31
CA SER A 108 21.20 11.36 -7.02
C SER A 108 22.06 10.23 -6.46
N TYR A 109 21.44 9.20 -5.85
CA TYR A 109 22.12 8.00 -5.34
C TYR A 109 21.63 6.69 -5.97
N GLY A 110 20.78 6.75 -7.00
CA GLY A 110 20.24 5.58 -7.69
C GLY A 110 19.01 4.96 -7.05
N GLY A 111 18.34 5.67 -6.12
CA GLY A 111 17.05 5.28 -5.55
C GLY A 111 15.91 5.43 -6.55
N LEU A 112 14.83 4.65 -6.37
CA LEU A 112 13.63 4.70 -7.20
C LEU A 112 12.52 5.49 -6.52
N VAL A 113 11.68 6.14 -7.34
CA VAL A 113 10.50 6.88 -6.83
C VAL A 113 9.22 6.31 -7.43
N PHE A 114 8.31 5.85 -6.55
CA PHE A 114 6.95 5.44 -6.92
C PHE A 114 5.94 6.46 -6.40
N HIS A 115 4.97 6.84 -7.21
CA HIS A 115 4.02 7.90 -6.86
C HIS A 115 2.56 7.41 -6.88
N ASP A 116 1.82 7.73 -5.79
CA ASP A 116 0.40 7.40 -5.67
C ASP A 116 -0.46 8.27 -6.59
N VAL A 117 -1.26 7.64 -7.44
CA VAL A 117 -2.19 8.31 -8.36
C VAL A 117 -3.56 7.65 -8.36
N ILE A 118 -4.62 8.43 -8.59
CA ILE A 118 -6.00 7.95 -8.58
C ILE A 118 -6.71 8.06 -9.95
N ASN A 119 -6.04 8.62 -10.95
CA ASN A 119 -6.58 8.78 -12.31
C ASN A 119 -5.45 9.08 -13.31
N VAL A 120 -5.77 8.99 -14.61
CA VAL A 120 -4.81 9.21 -15.72
C VAL A 120 -4.19 10.62 -15.69
N ARG A 121 -4.97 11.67 -15.32
CA ARG A 121 -4.43 13.04 -15.24
C ARG A 121 -3.34 13.14 -14.18
N HIS A 122 -3.53 12.52 -13.02
CA HIS A 122 -2.51 12.48 -11.95
C HIS A 122 -1.31 11.64 -12.39
N ALA A 123 -1.56 10.49 -13.03
CA ALA A 123 -0.52 9.62 -13.57
C ALA A 123 0.39 10.36 -14.57
N LYS A 124 -0.18 11.09 -15.53
CA LYS A 124 0.60 11.89 -16.48
C LYS A 124 1.43 12.97 -15.81
N LYS A 125 0.85 13.69 -14.82
CA LYS A 125 1.60 14.70 -14.07
C LYS A 125 2.77 14.12 -13.27
N ALA A 126 2.61 12.93 -12.70
CA ALA A 126 3.68 12.25 -11.99
C ALA A 126 4.79 11.78 -12.95
N ALA A 127 4.41 11.17 -14.09
CA ALA A 127 5.34 10.77 -15.12
C ALA A 127 6.18 11.93 -15.68
N GLU A 128 5.57 13.11 -15.88
CA GLU A 128 6.26 14.35 -16.28
C GLU A 128 7.34 14.80 -15.27
N GLN A 129 7.26 14.37 -14.03
CA GLN A 129 8.26 14.65 -12.99
C GLN A 129 9.36 13.57 -12.92
N GLY A 130 9.30 12.55 -13.77
CA GLY A 130 10.34 11.53 -13.88
C GLY A 130 10.26 10.41 -12.85
N VAL A 131 9.08 10.12 -12.29
CA VAL A 131 8.90 8.98 -11.38
C VAL A 131 9.15 7.65 -12.11
N ASP A 132 9.73 6.68 -11.40
CA ASP A 132 10.08 5.35 -11.95
C ASP A 132 8.87 4.41 -11.98
N GLY A 133 7.85 4.70 -11.16
CA GLY A 133 6.64 3.90 -11.12
C GLY A 133 5.43 4.68 -10.64
N LEU A 134 4.26 4.17 -11.02
CA LEU A 134 2.96 4.70 -10.64
C LEU A 134 2.21 3.68 -9.79
N ILE A 135 1.80 4.09 -8.59
CA ILE A 135 0.91 3.32 -7.73
C ILE A 135 -0.52 3.76 -8.05
N LEU A 136 -1.25 2.90 -8.74
CA LEU A 136 -2.62 3.15 -9.16
C LEU A 136 -3.56 2.81 -8.00
N VAL A 137 -3.95 3.84 -7.24
CA VAL A 137 -4.83 3.70 -6.07
C VAL A 137 -6.28 3.71 -6.53
N CYS A 138 -6.79 2.52 -6.81
CA CYS A 138 -8.10 2.28 -7.42
C CYS A 138 -9.24 2.21 -6.39
N ALA A 139 -10.44 2.04 -6.88
CA ALA A 139 -11.63 1.79 -6.06
C ALA A 139 -11.39 0.61 -5.10
N GLY A 140 -11.85 0.77 -3.86
CA GLY A 140 -11.71 -0.25 -2.82
C GLY A 140 -10.36 -0.32 -2.12
N ALA A 141 -9.41 0.57 -2.41
CA ALA A 141 -8.22 0.73 -1.58
C ALA A 141 -8.57 1.30 -0.20
N GLY A 142 -7.93 0.83 0.87
CA GLY A 142 -8.13 1.34 2.23
C GLY A 142 -7.51 2.71 2.43
N GLY A 143 -8.09 3.54 3.31
CA GLY A 143 -7.68 4.93 3.47
C GLY A 143 -7.98 5.75 2.22
N HIS A 144 -7.16 6.75 1.92
CA HIS A 144 -7.35 7.60 0.74
C HIS A 144 -7.36 6.77 -0.55
N ALA A 145 -8.40 6.90 -1.36
CA ALA A 145 -8.60 6.08 -2.54
C ALA A 145 -9.27 6.84 -3.68
N GLY A 146 -9.01 6.39 -4.91
CA GLY A 146 -9.76 6.77 -6.09
C GLY A 146 -11.06 5.98 -6.23
N VAL A 147 -11.82 6.32 -7.26
CA VAL A 147 -13.11 5.68 -7.58
C VAL A 147 -13.05 4.85 -8.86
N LEU A 148 -11.93 4.90 -9.57
CA LEU A 148 -11.78 4.17 -10.83
C LEU A 148 -11.55 2.69 -10.58
N SER A 149 -12.20 1.87 -11.42
CA SER A 149 -11.95 0.43 -11.44
C SER A 149 -10.50 0.12 -11.86
N PRO A 150 -9.84 -0.85 -11.21
CA PRO A 150 -8.51 -1.31 -11.63
C PRO A 150 -8.50 -1.80 -13.08
N PHE A 151 -9.57 -2.45 -13.53
CA PHE A 151 -9.70 -2.94 -14.92
C PHE A 151 -9.65 -1.81 -15.97
N ALA A 152 -10.13 -0.61 -15.61
CA ALA A 152 -10.04 0.55 -16.48
C ALA A 152 -8.68 1.24 -16.36
N LEU A 153 -8.31 1.67 -15.15
CA LEU A 153 -7.15 2.53 -14.93
C LEU A 153 -5.82 1.87 -15.31
N VAL A 154 -5.62 0.59 -14.95
CA VAL A 154 -4.37 -0.12 -15.30
C VAL A 154 -4.20 -0.18 -16.81
N ARG A 155 -5.27 -0.54 -17.55
CA ARG A 155 -5.20 -0.66 -19.01
C ARG A 155 -4.95 0.67 -19.71
N GLU A 156 -5.61 1.74 -19.27
CA GLU A 156 -5.38 3.08 -19.81
C GLU A 156 -3.96 3.61 -19.56
N VAL A 157 -3.40 3.35 -18.36
CA VAL A 157 -2.04 3.78 -18.02
C VAL A 157 -0.99 2.97 -18.78
N LYS A 158 -1.20 1.65 -18.92
CA LYS A 158 -0.28 0.74 -19.63
C LYS A 158 -0.08 1.08 -21.12
N GLU A 159 -0.99 1.81 -21.72
CA GLU A 159 -0.89 2.22 -23.15
C GLU A 159 0.20 3.26 -23.42
N TRP A 160 0.61 4.03 -22.38
CA TRP A 160 1.51 5.17 -22.58
C TRP A 160 2.63 5.27 -21.54
N PHE A 161 2.58 4.48 -20.46
CA PHE A 161 3.60 4.51 -19.42
C PHE A 161 4.42 3.21 -19.44
N ASP A 162 5.71 3.34 -19.71
CA ASP A 162 6.65 2.22 -19.81
C ASP A 162 7.33 1.88 -18.48
N GLY A 163 7.15 2.73 -17.44
CA GLY A 163 7.69 2.51 -16.09
C GLY A 163 6.89 1.46 -15.31
N THR A 164 7.29 1.27 -14.06
CA THR A 164 6.66 0.28 -13.17
C THR A 164 5.21 0.63 -12.83
N ILE A 165 4.28 -0.28 -13.04
CA ILE A 165 2.87 -0.15 -12.66
C ILE A 165 2.58 -1.00 -11.43
N ILE A 166 2.09 -0.36 -10.39
CA ILE A 166 1.76 -0.96 -9.10
C ILE A 166 0.26 -0.79 -8.87
N LEU A 167 -0.47 -1.89 -8.69
CA LEU A 167 -1.92 -1.83 -8.49
C LEU A 167 -2.27 -1.90 -7.01
N SER A 168 -3.06 -0.93 -6.55
CA SER A 168 -3.65 -0.87 -5.21
C SER A 168 -5.18 -0.83 -5.29
N GLY A 169 -5.83 -1.59 -4.43
CA GLY A 169 -7.30 -1.60 -4.26
C GLY A 169 -7.88 -3.01 -4.27
N SER A 170 -8.60 -3.34 -3.21
CA SER A 170 -9.33 -4.61 -3.04
C SER A 170 -8.48 -5.89 -3.14
N ILE A 171 -7.17 -5.81 -2.89
CA ILE A 171 -6.25 -6.94 -2.97
C ILE A 171 -6.10 -7.55 -1.58
N GLY A 172 -6.66 -8.74 -1.35
CA GLY A 172 -6.70 -9.39 -0.03
C GLY A 172 -6.10 -10.80 0.02
N ASP A 173 -5.85 -11.44 -1.15
CA ASP A 173 -5.37 -12.81 -1.28
C ASP A 173 -4.48 -13.01 -2.52
N GLY A 174 -3.93 -14.21 -2.68
CA GLY A 174 -3.08 -14.55 -3.82
C GLY A 174 -3.81 -14.56 -5.17
N TYR A 175 -5.11 -14.83 -5.19
CA TYR A 175 -5.93 -14.75 -6.41
C TYR A 175 -6.05 -13.32 -6.92
N SER A 176 -6.24 -12.35 -6.01
CA SER A 176 -6.27 -10.93 -6.36
C SER A 176 -4.89 -10.39 -6.76
N VAL A 177 -3.80 -10.94 -6.18
CA VAL A 177 -2.43 -10.67 -6.66
C VAL A 177 -2.25 -11.19 -8.08
N ALA A 178 -2.63 -12.43 -8.39
CA ALA A 178 -2.55 -13.00 -9.74
C ALA A 178 -3.37 -12.19 -10.76
N SER A 179 -4.57 -11.75 -10.36
CA SER A 179 -5.43 -10.89 -11.19
C SER A 179 -4.79 -9.54 -11.48
N SER A 180 -4.07 -8.96 -10.51
CA SER A 180 -3.34 -7.69 -10.69
C SER A 180 -2.26 -7.81 -11.78
N ILE A 181 -1.51 -8.91 -11.75
CA ILE A 181 -0.47 -9.19 -12.77
C ILE A 181 -1.11 -9.46 -14.13
N ALA A 182 -2.21 -10.22 -14.18
CA ALA A 182 -2.94 -10.47 -15.42
C ALA A 182 -3.51 -9.20 -16.08
N LEU A 183 -3.86 -8.18 -15.29
CA LEU A 183 -4.26 -6.87 -15.78
C LEU A 183 -3.11 -6.08 -16.43
N GLY A 184 -1.86 -6.40 -16.08
CA GLY A 184 -0.66 -5.75 -16.60
C GLY A 184 0.09 -4.91 -15.56
N ALA A 185 -0.23 -5.03 -14.27
CA ALA A 185 0.58 -4.47 -13.21
C ALA A 185 1.84 -5.30 -12.99
N ASP A 186 2.93 -4.65 -12.59
CA ASP A 186 4.19 -5.30 -12.25
C ASP A 186 4.20 -5.75 -10.78
N PHE A 187 3.48 -5.02 -9.92
CA PHE A 187 3.33 -5.33 -8.50
C PHE A 187 1.89 -5.13 -8.02
N ALA A 188 1.50 -5.94 -7.05
CA ALA A 188 0.31 -5.76 -6.23
C ALA A 188 0.68 -5.03 -4.92
N TYR A 189 -0.12 -4.05 -4.49
CA TYR A 189 0.09 -3.20 -3.33
C TYR A 189 -0.96 -3.48 -2.27
N LEU A 190 -0.55 -4.13 -1.18
CA LEU A 190 -1.44 -4.63 -0.14
C LEU A 190 -1.31 -3.80 1.14
N GLY A 191 -2.40 -3.19 1.60
CA GLY A 191 -2.46 -2.49 2.89
C GLY A 191 -3.18 -3.33 3.94
N THR A 192 -4.50 -3.41 3.85
CA THR A 192 -5.39 -3.99 4.85
C THR A 192 -5.00 -5.40 5.28
N ARG A 193 -4.57 -6.25 4.34
CA ARG A 193 -4.14 -7.61 4.66
C ARG A 193 -2.93 -7.65 5.60
N PHE A 194 -2.00 -6.70 5.47
CA PHE A 194 -0.85 -6.60 6.37
C PHE A 194 -1.17 -5.96 7.72
N ILE A 195 -2.27 -5.21 7.86
CA ILE A 195 -2.75 -4.75 9.19
C ILE A 195 -3.06 -5.96 10.08
N ALA A 196 -3.69 -6.99 9.49
CA ALA A 196 -4.02 -8.25 10.16
C ALA A 196 -2.80 -9.19 10.13
N THR A 197 -1.69 -8.78 10.73
CA THR A 197 -0.49 -9.60 10.98
C THR A 197 0.04 -9.35 12.39
N LYS A 198 0.85 -10.28 12.92
CA LYS A 198 1.40 -10.15 14.27
C LYS A 198 2.32 -8.96 14.42
N GLU A 199 3.12 -8.66 13.38
CA GLU A 199 4.15 -7.63 13.39
C GLU A 199 3.59 -6.21 13.15
N ALA A 200 2.36 -6.08 12.67
CA ALA A 200 1.69 -4.79 12.51
C ALA A 200 1.34 -4.16 13.85
N ASN A 201 1.73 -2.89 14.03
CA ASN A 201 1.41 -2.10 15.23
C ASN A 201 -0.05 -1.60 15.18
N ALA A 202 -0.99 -2.52 15.07
CA ALA A 202 -2.41 -2.24 15.07
C ALA A 202 -3.06 -2.69 16.38
N ASP A 203 -4.06 -1.93 16.83
CA ASP A 203 -4.87 -2.29 17.98
C ASP A 203 -5.47 -3.70 17.80
N PRO A 204 -5.48 -4.56 18.84
CA PRO A 204 -6.13 -5.88 18.76
C PRO A 204 -7.60 -5.81 18.32
N GLU A 205 -8.35 -4.79 18.75
CA GLU A 205 -9.73 -4.56 18.33
C GLU A 205 -9.81 -4.26 16.82
N TYR A 206 -8.84 -3.51 16.29
CA TYR A 206 -8.78 -3.25 14.86
C TYR A 206 -8.58 -4.55 14.08
N LYS A 207 -7.59 -5.38 14.48
CA LYS A 207 -7.36 -6.69 13.83
C LYS A 207 -8.60 -7.58 13.91
N LYS A 208 -9.24 -7.65 15.07
CA LYS A 208 -10.48 -8.41 15.25
C LYS A 208 -11.62 -7.88 14.38
N MET A 209 -11.78 -6.55 14.29
CA MET A 209 -12.80 -5.95 13.43
C MET A 209 -12.55 -6.24 11.95
N LEU A 210 -11.27 -6.35 11.51
CA LEU A 210 -10.95 -6.78 10.15
C LEU A 210 -11.37 -8.22 9.88
N GLU A 211 -11.21 -9.11 10.87
CA GLU A 211 -11.60 -10.53 10.77
C GLU A 211 -13.13 -10.71 10.74
N ASP A 212 -13.87 -9.82 11.43
CA ASP A 212 -15.33 -9.92 11.59
C ASP A 212 -16.11 -9.16 10.51
N SER A 213 -15.44 -8.44 9.59
CA SER A 213 -16.08 -7.56 8.61
C SER A 213 -15.97 -8.07 7.18
N ALA A 214 -16.85 -7.58 6.32
CA ALA A 214 -16.88 -7.88 4.89
C ALA A 214 -16.85 -6.59 4.03
N ALA A 215 -16.80 -6.73 2.71
CA ALA A 215 -16.74 -5.59 1.78
C ALA A 215 -17.89 -4.58 1.96
N ASN A 216 -19.08 -5.05 2.37
CA ASN A 216 -20.24 -4.18 2.65
C ASN A 216 -20.10 -3.33 3.91
N ASP A 217 -19.12 -3.64 4.78
CA ASP A 217 -18.83 -2.88 5.99
C ASP A 217 -17.85 -1.73 5.75
N ILE A 218 -17.57 -1.41 4.49
CA ILE A 218 -16.74 -0.29 4.08
C ILE A 218 -17.60 0.88 3.62
N VAL A 219 -17.28 2.09 4.11
CA VAL A 219 -17.87 3.34 3.66
C VAL A 219 -16.83 4.25 3.03
N TYR A 220 -17.17 4.89 1.93
CA TYR A 220 -16.33 5.86 1.24
C TYR A 220 -16.75 7.28 1.64
N SER A 221 -15.88 8.01 2.34
CA SER A 221 -16.21 9.33 2.89
C SER A 221 -14.99 10.26 2.90
N SER A 222 -15.23 11.56 2.77
CA SER A 222 -14.21 12.61 2.94
C SER A 222 -14.18 13.20 4.35
N LEU A 223 -15.12 12.83 5.23
CA LEU A 223 -15.35 13.46 6.54
C LEU A 223 -14.09 13.53 7.42
N PHE A 224 -13.31 12.44 7.44
CA PHE A 224 -12.28 12.25 8.47
C PHE A 224 -10.98 12.98 8.17
N THR A 225 -10.66 13.20 6.89
CA THR A 225 -9.38 13.77 6.46
C THR A 225 -9.48 14.92 5.46
N GLY A 226 -10.67 15.22 4.97
CA GLY A 226 -10.89 16.15 3.86
C GLY A 226 -10.62 15.54 2.48
N VAL A 227 -10.07 14.32 2.42
CA VAL A 227 -9.87 13.52 1.21
C VAL A 227 -10.74 12.28 1.29
N HIS A 228 -11.37 11.90 0.18
CA HIS A 228 -12.17 10.69 0.14
C HIS A 228 -11.31 9.44 0.38
N GLY A 229 -11.82 8.56 1.24
CA GLY A 229 -11.17 7.31 1.59
C GLY A 229 -12.16 6.27 2.08
N ASN A 230 -11.70 5.03 2.18
CA ASN A 230 -12.48 3.88 2.63
C ASN A 230 -12.18 3.60 4.11
N TYR A 231 -13.26 3.45 4.90
CA TYR A 231 -13.23 3.27 6.35
C TYR A 231 -14.19 2.18 6.79
N LEU A 232 -13.85 1.52 7.91
CA LEU A 232 -14.68 0.49 8.54
C LEU A 232 -15.93 1.12 9.21
N LYS A 233 -17.13 0.75 8.76
CA LYS A 233 -18.40 1.17 9.36
C LYS A 233 -18.48 0.88 10.85
N PRO A 234 -18.12 -0.33 11.36
CA PRO A 234 -18.15 -0.58 12.80
C PRO A 234 -17.29 0.39 13.63
N SER A 235 -16.11 0.81 13.13
CA SER A 235 -15.28 1.79 13.85
C SER A 235 -15.94 3.17 13.94
N ILE A 236 -16.70 3.54 12.90
CA ILE A 236 -17.48 4.79 12.86
C ILE A 236 -18.63 4.74 13.86
N VAL A 237 -19.33 3.59 13.94
CA VAL A 237 -20.40 3.35 14.92
C VAL A 237 -19.83 3.42 16.34
N ASN A 238 -18.69 2.78 16.61
CA ASN A 238 -18.02 2.82 17.92
C ASN A 238 -17.63 4.26 18.33
N ALA A 239 -17.32 5.12 17.34
CA ALA A 239 -17.07 6.54 17.57
C ALA A 239 -18.35 7.39 17.73
N GLY A 240 -19.53 6.77 17.76
CA GLY A 240 -20.83 7.42 17.98
C GLY A 240 -21.41 8.12 16.75
N MET A 241 -20.98 7.77 15.54
CA MET A 241 -21.48 8.33 14.28
C MET A 241 -22.30 7.31 13.50
N ASP A 242 -23.21 7.81 12.64
CA ASP A 242 -23.97 6.98 11.71
C ASP A 242 -23.25 6.89 10.36
N PRO A 243 -22.71 5.72 9.96
CA PRO A 243 -21.98 5.56 8.72
C PRO A 243 -22.85 5.76 7.46
N GLU A 244 -24.18 5.69 7.56
CA GLU A 244 -25.10 5.91 6.44
C GLU A 244 -25.44 7.41 6.25
N ASN A 245 -25.15 8.27 7.25
CA ASN A 245 -25.48 9.70 7.25
C ASN A 245 -24.27 10.57 7.60
N LEU A 246 -23.11 10.32 6.97
CA LEU A 246 -21.89 11.10 7.20
C LEU A 246 -21.94 12.43 6.43
N PRO A 247 -21.69 13.58 7.08
CA PRO A 247 -21.56 14.86 6.38
C PRO A 247 -20.31 14.90 5.51
N GLU A 248 -20.33 15.73 4.47
CA GLU A 248 -19.12 16.03 3.69
C GLU A 248 -18.14 16.89 4.50
N ALA A 249 -16.84 16.65 4.31
CA ALA A 249 -15.80 17.44 4.97
C ALA A 249 -15.49 18.71 4.20
N ASP A 250 -15.07 19.75 4.93
CA ASP A 250 -14.41 20.91 4.37
C ASP A 250 -12.97 20.55 3.96
N LYS A 251 -12.66 20.68 2.66
CA LYS A 251 -11.33 20.37 2.09
C LYS A 251 -10.20 21.23 2.67
N SER A 252 -10.52 22.39 3.29
CA SER A 252 -9.53 23.27 3.93
C SER A 252 -8.95 22.70 5.23
N THR A 253 -9.48 21.58 5.75
CA THR A 253 -9.09 21.00 7.05
C THR A 253 -7.94 20.00 6.97
N MET A 254 -7.39 19.75 5.78
CA MET A 254 -6.29 18.80 5.56
C MET A 254 -4.99 19.32 6.20
N ASN A 255 -4.43 18.56 7.17
CA ASN A 255 -3.19 18.95 7.84
C ASN A 255 -2.34 17.71 8.18
N PHE A 256 -1.11 17.66 7.65
CA PHE A 256 -0.08 16.65 7.90
C PHE A 256 1.10 17.20 8.72
N GLY A 257 0.96 18.37 9.35
CA GLY A 257 2.01 18.98 10.14
C GLY A 257 2.35 18.23 11.42
N SER A 258 3.59 18.38 11.89
CA SER A 258 4.11 17.80 13.13
C SER A 258 3.43 18.35 14.39
N GLY A 259 2.78 19.50 14.31
CA GLY A 259 2.12 20.21 15.42
C GLY A 259 0.82 19.62 15.95
N GLY A 260 0.43 18.42 15.50
CA GLY A 260 -0.69 17.64 16.04
C GLY A 260 -2.02 18.42 16.07
N ASN A 261 -2.86 18.25 15.08
CA ASN A 261 -4.22 18.76 15.15
C ASN A 261 -5.00 17.97 16.22
N THR A 262 -5.80 18.63 17.06
CA THR A 262 -6.73 17.99 18.00
C THR A 262 -7.76 17.07 17.29
N LYS A 263 -7.86 17.16 15.96
CA LYS A 263 -8.60 16.22 15.08
C LYS A 263 -7.82 14.94 14.72
N SER A 264 -6.59 14.75 15.22
CA SER A 264 -5.82 13.50 15.02
C SER A 264 -6.46 12.25 15.63
N LYS A 265 -7.52 12.41 16.39
CA LYS A 265 -8.36 11.30 16.88
C LYS A 265 -8.97 10.46 15.74
N ALA A 266 -9.27 11.09 14.58
CA ALA A 266 -9.94 10.38 13.48
C ALA A 266 -9.16 9.14 13.00
N TRP A 267 -7.82 9.22 12.84
CA TRP A 267 -7.00 8.07 12.45
C TRP A 267 -6.73 7.07 13.58
N LYS A 268 -6.97 7.48 14.82
CA LYS A 268 -6.81 6.59 15.98
C LYS A 268 -8.08 5.76 16.22
N ASP A 269 -9.24 6.37 16.03
CA ASP A 269 -10.52 5.82 16.43
C ASP A 269 -11.38 5.37 15.20
N ILE A 270 -11.10 5.92 14.00
CA ILE A 270 -11.77 5.57 12.74
C ILE A 270 -10.77 4.86 11.83
N TRP A 271 -11.03 3.62 11.56
CA TRP A 271 -10.06 2.73 10.92
C TRP A 271 -10.25 2.63 9.40
N GLY A 272 -9.16 2.92 8.66
CA GLY A 272 -9.12 2.81 7.20
C GLY A 272 -9.02 1.35 6.76
N CYS A 273 -9.84 0.93 5.81
CA CYS A 273 -9.87 -0.45 5.34
C CYS A 273 -10.28 -0.54 3.88
N GLY A 274 -9.64 -1.44 3.13
CA GLY A 274 -10.01 -1.73 1.74
C GLY A 274 -11.07 -2.82 1.60
N GLN A 275 -11.74 -2.85 0.44
CA GLN A 275 -12.83 -3.80 0.17
C GLN A 275 -12.40 -5.28 0.06
N GLY A 276 -11.09 -5.56 -0.03
CA GLY A 276 -10.57 -6.93 0.02
C GLY A 276 -10.62 -7.59 1.41
N ILE A 277 -11.23 -6.95 2.39
CA ILE A 277 -11.31 -7.36 3.80
C ILE A 277 -11.95 -8.73 4.01
N GLY A 278 -12.96 -9.11 3.22
CA GLY A 278 -13.71 -10.37 3.39
C GLY A 278 -12.88 -11.65 3.22
N ARG A 279 -11.58 -11.52 2.93
CA ARG A 279 -10.61 -12.63 2.89
C ARG A 279 -9.68 -12.66 4.09
N ILE A 280 -9.93 -11.82 5.11
CA ILE A 280 -9.15 -11.75 6.34
C ILE A 280 -9.87 -12.58 7.41
N GLU A 281 -9.35 -13.76 7.71
CA GLU A 281 -9.93 -14.70 8.67
C GLU A 281 -9.07 -14.82 9.96
N ASP A 282 -7.83 -14.31 9.90
CA ASP A 282 -6.84 -14.42 10.98
C ASP A 282 -5.75 -13.34 10.89
N SER A 283 -4.96 -13.25 11.95
CA SER A 283 -3.81 -12.34 12.05
C SER A 283 -2.50 -13.13 12.25
N PRO A 284 -2.00 -13.83 11.22
CA PRO A 284 -0.81 -14.68 11.29
C PRO A 284 0.49 -13.85 11.32
N PRO A 285 1.66 -14.48 11.57
CA PRO A 285 2.95 -13.88 11.23
C PRO A 285 3.02 -13.52 9.72
N VAL A 286 3.78 -12.47 9.38
CA VAL A 286 3.97 -12.05 7.98
C VAL A 286 4.49 -13.18 7.10
N ALA A 287 5.44 -13.98 7.59
CA ALA A 287 6.01 -15.09 6.83
C ALA A 287 4.93 -16.12 6.41
N ASP A 288 4.03 -16.46 7.33
CA ASP A 288 2.94 -17.42 7.07
C ASP A 288 1.92 -16.84 6.09
N LEU A 289 1.62 -15.52 6.23
CA LEU A 289 0.76 -14.82 5.28
C LEU A 289 1.36 -14.83 3.87
N VAL A 290 2.65 -14.53 3.73
CA VAL A 290 3.31 -14.48 2.41
C VAL A 290 3.37 -15.87 1.78
N SER A 291 3.58 -16.94 2.58
CA SER A 291 3.48 -18.31 2.09
C SER A 291 2.09 -18.62 1.53
N ARG A 292 1.03 -18.28 2.27
CA ARG A 292 -0.37 -18.43 1.83
C ARG A 292 -0.65 -17.66 0.54
N LEU A 293 -0.24 -16.39 0.46
CA LEU A 293 -0.39 -15.57 -0.75
C LEU A 293 0.31 -16.20 -1.96
N SER A 294 1.48 -16.82 -1.75
CA SER A 294 2.22 -17.52 -2.80
C SER A 294 1.53 -18.79 -3.28
N GLU A 295 0.97 -19.57 -2.36
CA GLU A 295 0.18 -20.77 -2.67
C GLU A 295 -1.06 -20.42 -3.48
N GLU A 296 -1.88 -19.47 -2.98
CA GLU A 296 -3.08 -18.99 -3.66
C GLU A 296 -2.78 -18.36 -5.04
N PHE A 297 -1.66 -17.66 -5.18
CA PHE A 297 -1.19 -17.15 -6.47
C PHE A 297 -0.91 -18.27 -7.47
N ASN A 298 -0.22 -19.33 -7.03
CA ASN A 298 0.09 -20.48 -7.87
C ASN A 298 -1.19 -21.23 -8.25
N ASP A 299 -2.12 -21.41 -7.32
CA ASP A 299 -3.42 -22.03 -7.60
C ASP A 299 -4.21 -21.26 -8.66
N ALA A 300 -4.23 -19.91 -8.56
CA ALA A 300 -4.86 -19.06 -9.57
C ALA A 300 -4.20 -19.24 -10.95
N LYS A 301 -2.88 -19.22 -10.99
CA LYS A 301 -2.10 -19.43 -12.23
C LYS A 301 -2.40 -20.80 -12.86
N ASP A 302 -2.43 -21.86 -12.06
CA ASP A 302 -2.69 -23.21 -12.54
C ASP A 302 -4.13 -23.38 -13.02
N ALA A 303 -5.10 -22.70 -12.38
CA ALA A 303 -6.47 -22.62 -12.85
C ALA A 303 -6.57 -21.96 -14.23
N PHE A 304 -5.87 -20.86 -14.48
CA PHE A 304 -5.81 -20.23 -15.82
C PHE A 304 -5.20 -21.14 -16.86
N LEU A 305 -4.08 -21.82 -16.54
CA LEU A 305 -3.40 -22.71 -17.48
C LEU A 305 -4.27 -23.93 -17.81
N SER A 306 -5.04 -24.47 -16.86
CA SER A 306 -5.95 -25.59 -17.12
C SER A 306 -7.07 -25.25 -18.10
N LEU A 307 -7.58 -24.02 -18.07
CA LEU A 307 -8.60 -23.54 -19.02
C LEU A 307 -8.10 -23.46 -20.46
N ILE A 308 -6.80 -23.19 -20.66
CA ILE A 308 -6.20 -23.14 -22.01
C ILE A 308 -6.15 -24.55 -22.65
N HIS A 309 -5.99 -25.59 -21.84
CA HIS A 309 -5.96 -26.98 -22.34
C HIS A 309 -7.36 -27.56 -22.63
N ILE A 310 -8.44 -26.97 -22.15
CA ILE A 310 -9.83 -27.43 -22.41
C ILE A 310 -10.32 -26.98 -23.79
N SER A 311 -9.67 -26.06 -24.48
CA SER A 311 -10.12 -25.44 -25.73
C SER A 311 -9.60 -26.06 -27.04
N GLU A 312 -9.04 -27.28 -27.03
CA GLU A 312 -8.96 -28.05 -28.28
C GLU A 312 -10.31 -28.76 -28.52
N PRO A 313 -11.14 -28.26 -29.43
CA PRO A 313 -12.30 -29.02 -29.87
C PRO A 313 -11.77 -30.28 -30.55
N THR A 314 -12.07 -31.45 -30.01
CA THR A 314 -11.99 -32.71 -30.74
C THR A 314 -12.77 -32.47 -32.05
N ARG A 315 -12.07 -32.26 -33.19
CA ARG A 315 -12.69 -32.31 -34.51
C ARG A 315 -13.39 -33.65 -34.64
N PRO A 316 -14.71 -33.65 -34.87
CA PRO A 316 -15.34 -34.90 -35.28
C PRO A 316 -14.64 -35.36 -36.57
N SER A 317 -14.06 -36.54 -36.54
CA SER A 317 -13.64 -37.24 -37.75
C SER A 317 -14.87 -37.41 -38.61
N LEU A 318 -14.95 -36.61 -39.69
CA LEU A 318 -15.88 -36.88 -40.80
C LEU A 318 -15.43 -38.21 -41.40
N ILE A 319 -16.22 -39.24 -41.17
CA ILE A 319 -16.25 -40.45 -41.97
C ILE A 319 -17.13 -40.21 -43.19
#